data_ccfe0666fa3ce44bb90d8509edfe958c
#
_entry.id   ccfe0666fa3ce44bb90d8509edfe958c
#
_cell.length_a   1.000
_cell.length_b   1.000
_cell.length_c   1.000
_cell.angle_alpha   90.00
_cell.angle_beta   90.00
_cell.angle_gamma   90.00
#
_symmetry.space_group_name_H-M   'P 1'
#
loop_
_entity.id
_entity.type
_entity.pdbx_description
1 polymer ?
#
loop_
_entity_poly.entity_id
_entity_poly.type
_entity_poly.pdbx_seq_one_letter_code
_entity_poly.pdbx_strand_id
1 'polypeptide(L)'
;MNRRTLFGTGTAALLSTRVSAVSAQTNPPIRIGITLNDSGLGAAYAQDQGYFQRAGLNVDVQPFGNASTSAQAITAGAIDVGVVDCLQVANAFIHGIPLAVFAGNCLFAKESPTLVMVTSKSSAIRSPKDLENQTVGVVNLKSLSASAANEWLRVNGADPSKVKFFELPFPDMNTALERGTIAAALQGEPFLSAAKANQRALGIPFEAIGKSFYVNVYAASRTWLAANGPLARRLAAALYDTNRWVNTHRADSATVESKFTKLPIETARTMARNTFATNFDPSLISPVLDIGARYNLIDRVVRASEIAYPV
;
A
#
# COMPACT_ATOMS: atom_id res chain seq x y z
N MET A 1 24.41 -67.91 -71.40
CA MET A 1 24.53 -68.17 -69.97
C MET A 1 24.20 -66.88 -69.22
N ASN A 2 22.97 -66.78 -68.73
CA ASN A 2 22.39 -65.52 -68.13
C ASN A 2 22.49 -65.62 -66.60
N ARG A 3 23.12 -64.63 -65.97
CA ARG A 3 23.01 -64.42 -64.53
C ARG A 3 22.15 -63.18 -64.32
N ARG A 4 20.95 -63.37 -63.76
CA ARG A 4 20.09 -62.33 -63.25
C ARG A 4 20.45 -62.00 -61.82
N THR A 5 20.83 -60.75 -61.56
CA THR A 5 21.01 -60.16 -60.21
C THR A 5 19.69 -59.48 -59.78
N LEU A 6 19.15 -60.01 -58.65
CA LEU A 6 18.01 -59.36 -57.99
C LEU A 6 18.54 -58.24 -57.09
N PHE A 7 17.99 -56.99 -57.30
CA PHE A 7 18.15 -55.90 -56.34
C PHE A 7 16.94 -55.88 -55.42
N GLY A 8 17.19 -56.12 -54.13
CA GLY A 8 16.19 -55.92 -53.09
C GLY A 8 16.19 -54.47 -52.61
N THR A 9 15.06 -53.76 -52.78
CA THR A 9 14.82 -52.41 -52.27
C THR A 9 14.29 -52.49 -50.83
N GLY A 10 15.17 -52.20 -49.86
CA GLY A 10 14.79 -52.06 -48.47
C GLY A 10 14.22 -50.66 -48.23
N THR A 11 12.94 -50.56 -47.94
CA THR A 11 12.27 -49.28 -47.56
C THR A 11 12.52 -49.02 -46.07
N ALA A 12 13.39 -48.10 -45.76
CA ALA A 12 13.58 -47.59 -44.38
C ALA A 12 12.45 -46.62 -44.03
N ALA A 13 11.55 -47.02 -43.15
CA ALA A 13 10.52 -46.13 -42.57
C ALA A 13 11.17 -45.26 -41.51
N LEU A 14 11.36 -43.98 -41.81
CA LEU A 14 11.74 -42.93 -40.86
C LEU A 14 10.51 -42.55 -39.98
N LEU A 15 10.50 -43.08 -38.73
CA LEU A 15 9.57 -42.61 -37.71
C LEU A 15 10.03 -41.22 -37.25
N SER A 16 9.44 -40.17 -37.81
CA SER A 16 9.56 -38.79 -37.31
C SER A 16 8.73 -38.62 -36.05
N THR A 17 9.35 -38.74 -34.87
CA THR A 17 8.76 -38.31 -33.60
C THR A 17 8.60 -36.78 -33.60
N ARG A 18 7.37 -36.33 -33.84
CA ARG A 18 7.01 -34.92 -33.60
C ARG A 18 7.06 -34.67 -32.09
N VAL A 19 8.13 -34.10 -31.60
CA VAL A 19 8.16 -33.45 -30.27
C VAL A 19 7.29 -32.20 -30.40
N SER A 20 6.04 -32.29 -29.94
CA SER A 20 5.19 -31.11 -29.76
C SER A 20 5.85 -30.27 -28.69
N ALA A 21 6.53 -29.19 -29.10
CA ALA A 21 6.92 -28.16 -28.18
C ALA A 21 5.63 -27.57 -27.60
N VAL A 22 5.32 -27.89 -26.33
CA VAL A 22 4.31 -27.20 -25.56
C VAL A 22 4.83 -25.77 -25.41
N SER A 23 4.34 -24.89 -26.27
CA SER A 23 4.53 -23.46 -26.12
C SER A 23 3.91 -23.10 -24.77
N ALA A 24 4.74 -22.86 -23.77
CA ALA A 24 4.29 -22.31 -22.50
C ALA A 24 3.66 -20.95 -22.83
N GLN A 25 2.33 -20.92 -22.86
CA GLN A 25 1.55 -19.70 -23.02
C GLN A 25 1.88 -18.87 -21.78
N THR A 26 2.84 -17.96 -21.90
CA THR A 26 3.15 -17.01 -20.84
C THR A 26 1.94 -16.08 -20.75
N ASN A 27 1.08 -16.33 -19.75
CA ASN A 27 -0.01 -15.40 -19.44
C ASN A 27 0.59 -14.00 -19.25
N PRO A 28 -0.07 -12.96 -19.77
CA PRO A 28 0.40 -11.59 -19.55
C PRO A 28 0.58 -11.35 -18.05
N PRO A 29 1.57 -10.53 -17.67
CA PRO A 29 1.82 -10.24 -16.26
C PRO A 29 0.65 -9.51 -15.62
N ILE A 30 0.36 -9.83 -14.37
CA ILE A 30 -0.52 -9.02 -13.51
C ILE A 30 0.26 -7.75 -13.18
N ARG A 31 -0.21 -6.60 -13.61
CA ARG A 31 0.42 -5.30 -13.34
C ARG A 31 -0.06 -4.79 -11.99
N ILE A 32 0.88 -4.65 -11.04
CA ILE A 32 0.56 -4.21 -9.66
C ILE A 32 1.22 -2.87 -9.35
N GLY A 33 0.40 -1.85 -9.10
CA GLY A 33 0.87 -0.55 -8.63
C GLY A 33 1.20 -0.55 -7.14
N ILE A 34 2.39 -0.03 -6.80
CA ILE A 34 2.86 0.15 -5.41
C ILE A 34 3.24 1.60 -5.15
N THR A 35 3.36 1.99 -3.88
CA THR A 35 3.98 3.25 -3.48
C THR A 35 5.32 2.98 -2.81
N LEU A 36 6.33 3.86 -3.05
CA LEU A 36 7.70 3.68 -2.56
C LEU A 36 7.86 4.20 -1.13
N ASN A 37 7.06 3.64 -0.22
CA ASN A 37 7.15 3.82 1.22
C ASN A 37 6.83 2.49 1.91
N ASP A 38 7.19 2.32 3.17
CA ASP A 38 7.05 1.04 3.89
C ASP A 38 5.64 0.43 3.74
N SER A 39 4.58 1.22 3.89
CA SER A 39 3.21 0.71 3.80
C SER A 39 2.80 0.23 2.40
N GLY A 40 3.47 0.70 1.35
CA GLY A 40 3.15 0.40 -0.04
C GLY A 40 3.92 -0.78 -0.65
N LEU A 41 4.95 -1.30 0.03
CA LEU A 41 5.90 -2.26 -0.56
C LEU A 41 5.47 -3.72 -0.52
N GLY A 42 4.28 -4.08 -0.07
CA GLY A 42 3.85 -5.49 0.07
C GLY A 42 4.14 -6.34 -1.17
N ALA A 43 3.76 -5.88 -2.37
CA ALA A 43 4.03 -6.60 -3.61
C ALA A 43 5.52 -6.58 -4.01
N ALA A 44 6.27 -5.54 -3.64
CA ALA A 44 7.72 -5.50 -3.87
C ALA A 44 8.46 -6.55 -3.04
N TYR A 45 8.06 -6.74 -1.77
CA TYR A 45 8.56 -7.84 -0.94
C TYR A 45 8.23 -9.20 -1.56
N ALA A 46 6.99 -9.38 -2.05
CA ALA A 46 6.57 -10.63 -2.69
C ALA A 46 7.41 -10.95 -3.92
N GLN A 47 7.69 -9.96 -4.75
CA GLN A 47 8.53 -10.11 -5.94
C GLN A 47 9.98 -10.42 -5.58
N ASP A 48 10.58 -9.63 -4.69
CA ASP A 48 11.99 -9.79 -4.31
C ASP A 48 12.26 -11.15 -3.64
N GLN A 49 11.35 -11.59 -2.78
CA GLN A 49 11.45 -12.87 -2.06
C GLN A 49 10.89 -14.07 -2.84
N GLY A 50 10.46 -13.88 -4.10
CA GLY A 50 10.02 -14.98 -4.98
C GLY A 50 8.66 -15.60 -4.61
N TYR A 51 7.81 -14.93 -3.80
CA TYR A 51 6.49 -15.45 -3.43
C TYR A 51 5.55 -15.57 -4.64
N PHE A 52 5.59 -14.61 -5.55
CA PHE A 52 4.81 -14.70 -6.79
C PHE A 52 5.25 -15.86 -7.67
N GLN A 53 6.56 -16.08 -7.83
CA GLN A 53 7.10 -17.18 -8.61
C GLN A 53 6.69 -18.53 -8.02
N ARG A 54 6.78 -18.71 -6.68
CA ARG A 54 6.34 -19.93 -6.00
C ARG A 54 4.83 -20.19 -6.15
N ALA A 55 4.04 -19.12 -6.24
CA ALA A 55 2.61 -19.21 -6.50
C ALA A 55 2.24 -19.41 -7.98
N GLY A 56 3.23 -19.51 -8.89
CA GLY A 56 3.00 -19.61 -10.32
C GLY A 56 2.35 -18.37 -10.93
N LEU A 57 2.66 -17.17 -10.36
CA LEU A 57 2.15 -15.90 -10.81
C LEU A 57 3.23 -15.13 -11.59
N ASN A 58 2.85 -14.66 -12.78
CA ASN A 58 3.63 -13.69 -13.53
C ASN A 58 3.16 -12.28 -13.12
N VAL A 59 4.02 -11.51 -12.43
CA VAL A 59 3.67 -10.21 -11.86
C VAL A 59 4.68 -9.16 -12.30
N ASP A 60 4.18 -7.99 -12.68
CA ASP A 60 4.95 -6.79 -12.98
C ASP A 60 4.61 -5.71 -11.93
N VAL A 61 5.57 -5.37 -11.07
CA VAL A 61 5.40 -4.41 -9.98
C VAL A 61 5.86 -3.03 -10.44
N GLN A 62 4.94 -2.06 -10.45
CA GLN A 62 5.14 -0.72 -10.97
C GLN A 62 5.04 0.34 -9.86
N PRO A 63 6.03 1.25 -9.71
CA PRO A 63 5.96 2.31 -8.71
C PRO A 63 5.05 3.46 -9.15
N PHE A 64 4.25 3.97 -8.21
CA PHE A 64 3.42 5.16 -8.35
C PHE A 64 3.76 6.19 -7.27
N GLY A 65 3.56 7.46 -7.57
CA GLY A 65 3.88 8.56 -6.64
C GLY A 65 3.04 8.56 -5.37
N ASN A 66 1.79 8.10 -5.46
CA ASN A 66 0.86 7.99 -4.33
C ASN A 66 -0.31 7.04 -4.66
N ALA A 67 -1.14 6.76 -3.64
CA ALA A 67 -2.30 5.86 -3.77
C ALA A 67 -3.37 6.40 -4.75
N SER A 68 -3.54 7.72 -4.88
CA SER A 68 -4.51 8.32 -5.82
C SER A 68 -4.12 8.06 -7.27
N THR A 69 -2.84 8.21 -7.63
CA THR A 69 -2.35 7.90 -8.98
C THR A 69 -2.44 6.42 -9.29
N SER A 70 -2.26 5.53 -8.29
CA SER A 70 -2.48 4.09 -8.41
C SER A 70 -3.97 3.79 -8.70
N ALA A 71 -4.91 4.41 -7.97
CA ALA A 71 -6.35 4.25 -8.21
C ALA A 71 -6.78 4.72 -9.61
N GLN A 72 -6.24 5.85 -10.08
CA GLN A 72 -6.47 6.34 -11.44
C GLN A 72 -5.95 5.36 -12.50
N ALA A 73 -4.76 4.77 -12.28
CA ALA A 73 -4.18 3.79 -13.19
C ALA A 73 -5.00 2.50 -13.28
N ILE A 74 -5.61 2.02 -12.17
CA ILE A 74 -6.56 0.90 -12.20
C ILE A 74 -7.79 1.28 -13.04
N THR A 75 -8.35 2.46 -12.80
CA THR A 75 -9.54 2.96 -13.51
C THR A 75 -9.29 3.07 -15.02
N ALA A 76 -8.12 3.53 -15.42
CA ALA A 76 -7.70 3.64 -16.82
C ALA A 76 -7.29 2.28 -17.44
N GLY A 77 -7.21 1.19 -16.68
CA GLY A 77 -6.73 -0.11 -17.15
C GLY A 77 -5.21 -0.16 -17.42
N ALA A 78 -4.46 0.84 -16.94
CA ALA A 78 -3.01 0.86 -17.05
C ALA A 78 -2.35 -0.19 -16.13
N ILE A 79 -2.96 -0.48 -14.98
CA ILE A 79 -2.61 -1.58 -14.08
C ILE A 79 -3.86 -2.39 -13.73
N ASP A 80 -3.66 -3.62 -13.27
CA ASP A 80 -4.74 -4.55 -12.93
C ASP A 80 -5.11 -4.46 -11.44
N VAL A 81 -4.11 -4.29 -10.59
CA VAL A 81 -4.20 -4.20 -9.13
C VAL A 81 -3.39 -3.00 -8.65
N GLY A 82 -3.81 -2.34 -7.59
CA GLY A 82 -3.01 -1.26 -6.99
C GLY A 82 -3.13 -1.20 -5.48
N VAL A 83 -2.08 -0.70 -4.85
CA VAL A 83 -2.13 -0.27 -3.45
C VAL A 83 -2.83 1.08 -3.41
N VAL A 84 -3.95 1.13 -2.69
CA VAL A 84 -4.81 2.32 -2.53
C VAL A 84 -5.31 2.40 -1.09
N ASP A 85 -5.90 3.54 -0.68
CA ASP A 85 -6.65 3.58 0.57
C ASP A 85 -8.16 3.33 0.36
N CYS A 86 -8.87 3.00 1.43
CA CYS A 86 -10.30 2.68 1.37
C CYS A 86 -11.16 3.88 0.93
N LEU A 87 -10.73 5.12 1.20
CA LEU A 87 -11.47 6.33 0.81
C LEU A 87 -11.45 6.52 -0.71
N GLN A 88 -10.33 6.20 -1.37
CA GLN A 88 -10.24 6.26 -2.83
C GLN A 88 -11.16 5.25 -3.48
N VAL A 89 -11.23 4.03 -2.94
CA VAL A 89 -12.18 3.01 -3.44
C VAL A 89 -13.63 3.44 -3.19
N ALA A 90 -13.92 4.01 -2.02
CA ALA A 90 -15.26 4.53 -1.70
C ALA A 90 -15.66 5.68 -2.61
N ASN A 91 -14.78 6.65 -2.86
CA ASN A 91 -15.01 7.75 -3.79
C ASN A 91 -15.25 7.24 -5.21
N ALA A 92 -14.41 6.31 -5.70
CA ALA A 92 -14.61 5.69 -7.00
C ALA A 92 -16.00 5.02 -7.10
N PHE A 93 -16.38 4.26 -6.08
CA PHE A 93 -17.69 3.59 -6.01
C PHE A 93 -18.86 4.57 -6.03
N ILE A 94 -18.78 5.66 -5.24
CA ILE A 94 -19.81 6.72 -5.20
C ILE A 94 -20.04 7.35 -6.58
N HIS A 95 -18.96 7.51 -7.36
CA HIS A 95 -18.99 8.07 -8.71
C HIS A 95 -19.22 7.03 -9.81
N GLY A 96 -19.64 5.81 -9.45
CA GLY A 96 -19.99 4.75 -10.42
C GLY A 96 -18.78 4.05 -11.05
N ILE A 97 -17.57 4.29 -10.54
CA ILE A 97 -16.36 3.60 -10.99
C ILE A 97 -16.25 2.26 -10.23
N PRO A 98 -16.24 1.10 -10.90
CA PRO A 98 -16.40 -0.20 -10.26
C PRO A 98 -15.09 -0.72 -9.65
N LEU A 99 -14.47 0.04 -8.77
CA LEU A 99 -13.33 -0.43 -7.95
C LEU A 99 -13.83 -1.21 -6.74
N ALA A 100 -13.03 -2.19 -6.30
CA ALA A 100 -13.30 -2.95 -5.09
C ALA A 100 -12.01 -3.38 -4.39
N VAL A 101 -12.08 -3.46 -3.06
CA VAL A 101 -11.03 -4.00 -2.19
C VAL A 101 -11.15 -5.52 -2.17
N PHE A 102 -10.08 -6.24 -2.55
CA PHE A 102 -10.09 -7.71 -2.50
C PHE A 102 -9.09 -8.30 -1.52
N ALA A 103 -8.11 -7.51 -1.05
CA ALA A 103 -7.13 -7.96 -0.07
C ALA A 103 -6.66 -6.80 0.82
N GLY A 104 -6.40 -7.09 2.10
CA GLY A 104 -5.74 -6.17 3.01
C GLY A 104 -4.24 -6.07 2.71
N ASN A 105 -3.65 -4.89 2.92
CA ASN A 105 -2.21 -4.73 2.80
C ASN A 105 -1.60 -4.25 4.13
N CYS A 106 -1.78 -2.99 4.50
CA CYS A 106 -1.15 -2.42 5.68
C CYS A 106 -2.20 -2.04 6.73
N LEU A 107 -1.91 -2.37 7.99
CA LEU A 107 -2.74 -2.08 9.15
C LEU A 107 -2.11 -0.99 10.01
N PHE A 108 -2.96 -0.15 10.60
CA PHE A 108 -2.56 0.61 11.76
C PHE A 108 -2.36 -0.32 12.97
N ALA A 109 -1.20 -0.20 13.61
CA ALA A 109 -0.86 -0.86 14.85
C ALA A 109 -0.24 0.17 15.81
N LYS A 110 -0.85 0.30 16.98
CA LYS A 110 -0.42 1.27 18.01
C LYS A 110 1.01 1.01 18.51
N GLU A 111 1.42 -0.23 18.53
CA GLU A 111 2.72 -0.69 19.03
C GLU A 111 3.89 -0.28 18.13
N SER A 112 3.62 0.05 16.87
CA SER A 112 4.62 0.48 15.90
C SER A 112 4.07 1.63 15.05
N PRO A 113 3.89 2.84 15.63
CA PRO A 113 3.31 3.97 14.91
C PRO A 113 4.31 4.50 13.89
N THR A 114 3.94 4.46 12.62
CA THR A 114 4.75 4.98 11.50
C THR A 114 4.36 6.39 11.07
N LEU A 115 3.34 6.96 11.70
CA LEU A 115 2.85 8.31 11.46
C LEU A 115 2.53 8.97 12.81
N VAL A 116 3.23 10.06 13.14
CA VAL A 116 3.19 10.70 14.47
C VAL A 116 3.08 12.22 14.31
N MET A 117 2.24 12.85 15.13
CA MET A 117 2.24 14.30 15.27
C MET A 117 3.46 14.71 16.08
N VAL A 118 4.32 15.52 15.48
CA VAL A 118 5.58 15.97 16.10
C VAL A 118 5.70 17.48 16.10
N THR A 119 6.51 17.99 17.00
CA THR A 119 6.94 19.39 17.05
C THR A 119 8.44 19.47 17.31
N SER A 120 9.08 20.63 17.09
CA SER A 120 10.48 20.82 17.49
C SER A 120 10.65 20.64 19.00
N LYS A 121 11.77 20.06 19.43
CA LYS A 121 12.09 19.94 20.88
C LYS A 121 12.15 21.28 21.59
N SER A 122 12.58 22.35 20.89
CA SER A 122 12.64 23.71 21.42
C SER A 122 11.28 24.41 21.47
N SER A 123 10.26 23.90 20.76
CA SER A 123 8.91 24.48 20.74
C SER A 123 8.27 24.51 22.13
N ALA A 124 7.47 25.53 22.41
CA ALA A 124 6.64 25.61 23.63
C ALA A 124 5.42 24.67 23.59
N ILE A 125 5.04 24.14 22.41
CA ILE A 125 3.87 23.26 22.22
C ILE A 125 4.09 21.95 22.98
N ARG A 126 3.13 21.57 23.86
CA ARG A 126 3.18 20.37 24.69
C ARG A 126 1.94 19.48 24.53
N SER A 127 0.85 20.04 24.03
CA SER A 127 -0.45 19.38 23.96
C SER A 127 -1.15 19.67 22.64
N PRO A 128 -2.18 18.89 22.27
CA PRO A 128 -3.03 19.19 21.12
C PRO A 128 -3.66 20.59 21.18
N LYS A 129 -4.02 21.06 22.37
CA LYS A 129 -4.62 22.38 22.59
C LYS A 129 -3.70 23.53 22.19
N ASP A 130 -2.38 23.37 22.34
CA ASP A 130 -1.39 24.40 21.99
C ASP A 130 -1.25 24.55 20.46
N LEU A 131 -1.87 23.66 19.67
CA LEU A 131 -1.89 23.75 18.20
C LEU A 131 -2.97 24.70 17.67
N GLU A 132 -3.92 25.16 18.51
CA GLU A 132 -4.88 26.18 18.11
C GLU A 132 -4.15 27.47 17.68
N ASN A 133 -4.58 28.02 16.56
CA ASN A 133 -3.98 29.18 15.88
C ASN A 133 -2.56 28.96 15.35
N GLN A 134 -2.12 27.70 15.28
CA GLN A 134 -0.82 27.31 14.72
C GLN A 134 -0.97 26.74 13.32
N THR A 135 0.15 26.72 12.56
CA THR A 135 0.25 26.04 11.28
C THR A 135 0.81 24.62 11.48
N VAL A 136 0.11 23.61 10.97
CA VAL A 136 0.47 22.19 11.08
C VAL A 136 0.66 21.60 9.69
N GLY A 137 1.83 21.01 9.44
CA GLY A 137 2.16 20.35 8.18
C GLY A 137 1.47 18.98 8.05
N VAL A 138 0.83 18.74 6.91
CA VAL A 138 0.26 17.44 6.50
C VAL A 138 0.62 17.16 5.05
N VAL A 139 0.70 15.88 4.66
CA VAL A 139 1.08 15.51 3.27
C VAL A 139 0.00 15.90 2.26
N ASN A 140 -1.27 15.77 2.65
CA ASN A 140 -2.40 16.08 1.80
C ASN A 140 -3.60 16.45 2.66
N LEU A 141 -4.25 17.57 2.36
CA LEU A 141 -5.40 18.09 3.12
C LEU A 141 -6.64 17.19 3.02
N LYS A 142 -6.82 16.50 1.87
CA LYS A 142 -7.93 15.58 1.64
C LYS A 142 -7.46 14.13 1.76
N SER A 143 -6.99 13.74 2.95
CA SER A 143 -6.45 12.41 3.20
C SER A 143 -6.93 11.82 4.52
N LEU A 144 -6.82 10.51 4.64
CA LEU A 144 -7.06 9.80 5.90
C LEU A 144 -6.21 10.37 7.05
N SER A 145 -4.94 10.69 6.78
CA SER A 145 -4.02 11.22 7.80
C SER A 145 -4.42 12.61 8.29
N ALA A 146 -4.85 13.50 7.40
CA ALA A 146 -5.34 14.82 7.79
C ALA A 146 -6.65 14.72 8.59
N SER A 147 -7.57 13.82 8.21
CA SER A 147 -8.79 13.56 8.97
C SER A 147 -8.51 12.97 10.34
N ALA A 148 -7.53 12.08 10.44
CA ALA A 148 -7.05 11.57 11.72
C ALA A 148 -6.48 12.69 12.62
N ALA A 149 -5.73 13.63 12.05
CA ALA A 149 -5.21 14.77 12.80
C ALA A 149 -6.34 15.67 13.33
N ASN A 150 -7.35 15.94 12.51
CA ASN A 150 -8.55 16.68 12.94
C ASN A 150 -9.29 15.96 14.07
N GLU A 151 -9.53 14.65 13.93
CA GLU A 151 -10.23 13.88 14.96
C GLU A 151 -9.41 13.78 16.24
N TRP A 152 -8.10 13.58 16.13
CA TRP A 152 -7.19 13.55 17.27
C TRP A 152 -7.19 14.88 18.05
N LEU A 153 -7.16 16.01 17.35
CA LEU A 153 -7.31 17.33 17.97
C LEU A 153 -8.63 17.42 18.74
N ARG A 154 -9.73 17.07 18.08
CA ARG A 154 -11.08 17.14 18.64
C ARG A 154 -11.24 16.28 19.92
N VAL A 155 -10.82 15.02 19.89
CA VAL A 155 -10.96 14.11 21.04
C VAL A 155 -10.03 14.45 22.19
N ASN A 156 -8.97 15.23 21.93
CA ASN A 156 -8.06 15.77 22.95
C ASN A 156 -8.39 17.22 23.36
N GLY A 157 -9.60 17.71 23.07
CA GLY A 157 -10.11 18.99 23.56
C GLY A 157 -9.59 20.23 22.84
N ALA A 158 -8.92 20.07 21.70
CA ALA A 158 -8.58 21.19 20.80
C ALA A 158 -9.70 21.41 19.77
N ASP A 159 -9.82 22.62 19.28
CA ASP A 159 -10.73 22.97 18.19
C ASP A 159 -9.98 22.87 16.84
N PRO A 160 -10.24 21.85 16.00
CA PRO A 160 -9.54 21.68 14.73
C PRO A 160 -9.76 22.86 13.76
N SER A 161 -10.88 23.58 13.86
CA SER A 161 -11.19 24.72 12.99
C SER A 161 -10.25 25.90 13.22
N LYS A 162 -9.58 25.94 14.36
CA LYS A 162 -8.55 26.95 14.70
C LYS A 162 -7.15 26.55 14.27
N VAL A 163 -6.94 25.33 13.75
CA VAL A 163 -5.64 24.86 13.28
C VAL A 163 -5.53 25.09 11.78
N LYS A 164 -4.47 25.76 11.36
CA LYS A 164 -4.18 25.94 9.93
C LYS A 164 -3.38 24.76 9.40
N PHE A 165 -4.03 23.82 8.72
CA PHE A 165 -3.32 22.77 8.03
C PHE A 165 -2.67 23.30 6.75
N PHE A 166 -1.41 22.88 6.51
CA PHE A 166 -0.62 23.27 5.35
C PHE A 166 -0.08 22.01 4.66
N GLU A 167 -0.33 21.92 3.36
CA GLU A 167 0.12 20.78 2.57
C GLU A 167 1.62 20.88 2.29
N LEU A 168 2.39 19.87 2.72
CA LEU A 168 3.83 19.83 2.63
C LEU A 168 4.31 18.37 2.52
N PRO A 169 5.20 18.03 1.55
CA PRO A 169 5.77 16.69 1.46
C PRO A 169 6.60 16.31 2.69
N PHE A 170 6.60 15.03 3.06
CA PHE A 170 7.35 14.54 4.23
C PHE A 170 8.83 14.99 4.28
N PRO A 171 9.61 14.96 3.16
CA PRO A 171 11.01 15.41 3.20
C PRO A 171 11.18 16.86 3.68
N ASP A 172 10.21 17.72 3.38
CA ASP A 172 10.31 19.17 3.65
C ASP A 172 9.85 19.54 5.06
N MET A 173 9.07 18.66 5.73
CA MET A 173 8.49 18.93 7.06
C MET A 173 9.56 19.15 8.12
N ASN A 174 10.66 18.39 8.09
CA ASN A 174 11.74 18.53 9.08
C ASN A 174 12.38 19.93 9.02
N THR A 175 12.71 20.38 7.81
CA THR A 175 13.27 21.73 7.59
C THR A 175 12.26 22.82 7.96
N ALA A 176 10.97 22.63 7.66
CA ALA A 176 9.92 23.59 8.01
C ALA A 176 9.74 23.72 9.54
N LEU A 177 9.83 22.61 10.28
CA LEU A 177 9.81 22.62 11.76
C LEU A 177 11.03 23.30 12.34
N GLU A 178 12.23 23.06 11.81
CA GLU A 178 13.48 23.69 12.27
C GLU A 178 13.49 25.20 12.04
N ARG A 179 12.93 25.65 10.92
CA ARG A 179 12.80 27.08 10.58
C ARG A 179 11.61 27.76 11.28
N GLY A 180 10.74 26.99 11.96
CA GLY A 180 9.55 27.54 12.61
C GLY A 180 8.46 28.03 11.62
N THR A 181 8.51 27.63 10.34
CA THR A 181 7.47 27.94 9.35
C THR A 181 6.20 27.15 9.58
N ILE A 182 6.31 25.98 10.22
CA ILE A 182 5.21 25.22 10.80
C ILE A 182 5.52 24.91 12.28
N ALA A 183 4.48 24.88 13.09
CA ALA A 183 4.60 24.64 14.53
C ALA A 183 4.61 23.16 14.89
N ALA A 184 3.95 22.34 14.09
CA ALA A 184 3.92 20.88 14.19
C ALA A 184 3.78 20.25 12.81
N ALA A 185 4.04 18.96 12.71
CA ALA A 185 3.88 18.19 11.49
C ALA A 185 3.33 16.79 11.81
N LEU A 186 2.44 16.30 10.97
CA LEU A 186 2.07 14.89 10.95
C LEU A 186 3.12 14.16 10.12
N GLN A 187 4.20 13.73 10.79
CA GLN A 187 5.39 13.18 10.15
C GLN A 187 5.33 11.67 10.05
N GLY A 188 5.75 11.14 8.90
CA GLY A 188 5.80 9.71 8.63
C GLY A 188 7.23 9.17 8.55
N GLU A 189 7.36 7.84 8.71
CA GLU A 189 8.64 7.17 8.44
C GLU A 189 9.00 7.23 6.95
N PRO A 190 10.27 7.34 6.61
CA PRO A 190 11.48 7.31 7.48
C PRO A 190 11.88 8.67 8.05
N PHE A 191 11.21 9.74 7.70
CA PHE A 191 11.56 11.12 8.06
C PHE A 191 11.35 11.41 9.55
N LEU A 192 10.42 10.68 10.18
CA LEU A 192 10.20 10.68 11.61
C LEU A 192 11.46 10.21 12.36
N SER A 193 11.99 9.06 12.00
CA SER A 193 13.23 8.51 12.60
C SER A 193 14.45 9.36 12.30
N ALA A 194 14.57 9.89 11.08
CA ALA A 194 15.70 10.73 10.69
C ALA A 194 15.80 12.02 11.52
N ALA A 195 14.70 12.58 11.99
CA ALA A 195 14.68 13.82 12.77
C ALA A 195 14.41 13.61 14.28
N LYS A 196 14.39 12.36 14.77
CA LYS A 196 14.06 12.00 16.17
C LYS A 196 14.87 12.77 17.21
N ALA A 197 16.13 13.11 16.90
CA ALA A 197 17.00 13.87 17.80
C ALA A 197 16.47 15.29 18.06
N ASN A 198 15.81 15.93 17.07
CA ASN A 198 15.39 17.33 17.10
C ASN A 198 13.88 17.50 17.31
N GLN A 199 13.12 16.42 17.35
CA GLN A 199 11.66 16.43 17.45
C GLN A 199 11.15 15.80 18.74
N ARG A 200 9.96 16.20 19.13
CA ARG A 200 9.17 15.63 20.22
C ARG A 200 7.82 15.17 19.68
N ALA A 201 7.44 13.93 19.97
CA ALA A 201 6.10 13.41 19.70
C ALA A 201 5.06 14.13 20.58
N LEU A 202 3.94 14.51 19.98
CA LEU A 202 2.74 15.03 20.64
C LEU A 202 1.66 13.95 20.77
N GLY A 203 1.61 13.01 19.85
CA GLY A 203 0.66 11.90 19.86
C GLY A 203 0.58 11.16 18.53
N ILE A 204 -0.30 10.17 18.49
CA ILE A 204 -0.54 9.29 17.35
C ILE A 204 -1.97 9.53 16.85
N PRO A 205 -2.18 10.40 15.83
CA PRO A 205 -3.52 10.74 15.37
C PRO A 205 -4.37 9.54 14.92
N PHE A 206 -3.77 8.50 14.40
CA PHE A 206 -4.49 7.29 13.98
C PHE A 206 -5.20 6.57 15.13
N GLU A 207 -4.78 6.74 16.39
CA GLU A 207 -5.51 6.20 17.56
C GLU A 207 -6.93 6.78 17.70
N ALA A 208 -7.17 7.98 17.16
CA ALA A 208 -8.50 8.61 17.17
C ALA A 208 -9.47 7.99 16.15
N ILE A 209 -8.97 7.25 15.17
CA ILE A 209 -9.81 6.52 14.19
C ILE A 209 -10.29 5.18 14.77
N GLY A 210 -9.40 4.42 15.39
CA GLY A 210 -9.70 3.10 15.92
C GLY A 210 -8.49 2.34 16.39
N LYS A 211 -8.74 1.19 17.02
CA LYS A 211 -7.65 0.32 17.54
C LYS A 211 -6.86 -0.36 16.41
N SER A 212 -7.54 -0.70 15.32
CA SER A 212 -6.94 -1.28 14.10
C SER A 212 -7.85 -0.98 12.92
N PHE A 213 -7.25 -0.71 11.76
CA PHE A 213 -7.94 -0.47 10.48
C PHE A 213 -6.91 -0.55 9.35
N TYR A 214 -7.39 -0.65 8.10
CA TYR A 214 -6.50 -0.62 6.95
C TYR A 214 -6.00 0.80 6.66
N VAL A 215 -4.69 0.97 6.71
CA VAL A 215 -4.02 2.19 6.21
C VAL A 215 -4.07 2.19 4.68
N ASN A 216 -3.84 1.03 4.07
CA ASN A 216 -4.04 0.79 2.65
C ASN A 216 -4.40 -0.68 2.38
N VAL A 217 -4.89 -0.91 1.18
CA VAL A 217 -5.45 -2.17 0.71
C VAL A 217 -5.02 -2.44 -0.73
N TYR A 218 -5.22 -3.67 -1.20
CA TYR A 218 -5.18 -3.98 -2.62
C TYR A 218 -6.58 -3.88 -3.22
N ALA A 219 -6.69 -3.09 -4.28
CA ALA A 219 -7.92 -2.95 -5.04
C ALA A 219 -7.70 -3.27 -6.53
N ALA A 220 -8.77 -3.66 -7.18
CA ALA A 220 -8.86 -3.88 -8.62
C ALA A 220 -10.25 -3.50 -9.11
N SER A 221 -10.47 -3.45 -10.43
CA SER A 221 -11.82 -3.29 -10.95
C SER A 221 -12.66 -4.54 -10.70
N ARG A 222 -13.96 -4.37 -10.41
CA ARG A 222 -14.88 -5.50 -10.25
C ARG A 222 -14.93 -6.39 -11.48
N THR A 223 -14.79 -5.80 -12.68
CA THR A 223 -14.72 -6.54 -13.95
C THR A 223 -13.51 -7.46 -13.99
N TRP A 224 -12.33 -6.95 -13.61
CA TRP A 224 -11.11 -7.75 -13.55
C TRP A 224 -11.22 -8.88 -12.51
N LEU A 225 -11.74 -8.58 -11.31
CA LEU A 225 -11.95 -9.56 -10.24
C LEU A 225 -12.92 -10.67 -10.67
N ALA A 226 -14.03 -10.33 -11.34
CA ALA A 226 -14.99 -11.29 -11.84
C ALA A 226 -14.39 -12.21 -12.92
N ALA A 227 -13.59 -11.65 -13.82
CA ALA A 227 -12.94 -12.41 -14.89
C ALA A 227 -11.77 -13.28 -14.40
N ASN A 228 -11.11 -12.88 -13.29
CA ASN A 228 -9.86 -13.46 -12.81
C ASN A 228 -9.95 -14.00 -11.37
N GLY A 229 -11.13 -14.42 -10.89
CA GLY A 229 -11.35 -14.85 -9.49
C GLY A 229 -10.32 -15.86 -8.95
N PRO A 230 -10.00 -16.98 -9.65
CA PRO A 230 -8.98 -17.93 -9.21
C PRO A 230 -7.57 -17.31 -9.15
N LEU A 231 -7.26 -16.39 -10.05
CA LEU A 231 -5.98 -15.68 -10.09
C LEU A 231 -5.88 -14.68 -8.93
N ALA A 232 -6.95 -13.93 -8.66
CA ALA A 232 -7.05 -13.00 -7.54
C ALA A 232 -6.89 -13.69 -6.17
N ARG A 233 -7.50 -14.88 -6.00
CA ARG A 233 -7.29 -15.71 -4.79
C ARG A 233 -5.84 -16.12 -4.59
N ARG A 234 -5.17 -16.60 -5.65
CA ARG A 234 -3.74 -16.98 -5.58
C ARG A 234 -2.86 -15.79 -5.29
N LEU A 235 -3.18 -14.64 -5.89
CA LEU A 235 -2.47 -13.39 -5.64
C LEU A 235 -2.62 -12.95 -4.18
N ALA A 236 -3.85 -12.91 -3.64
CA ALA A 236 -4.10 -12.57 -2.24
C ALA A 236 -3.37 -13.51 -1.29
N ALA A 237 -3.37 -14.83 -1.55
CA ALA A 237 -2.65 -15.80 -0.75
C ALA A 237 -1.14 -15.54 -0.74
N ALA A 238 -0.52 -15.29 -1.93
CA ALA A 238 0.90 -14.99 -2.04
C ALA A 238 1.28 -13.68 -1.30
N LEU A 239 0.41 -12.66 -1.37
CA LEU A 239 0.59 -11.40 -0.64
C LEU A 239 0.51 -11.63 0.88
N TYR A 240 -0.44 -12.43 1.36
CA TYR A 240 -0.54 -12.73 2.81
C TYR A 240 0.62 -13.59 3.32
N ASP A 241 1.13 -14.55 2.53
CA ASP A 241 2.35 -15.29 2.87
C ASP A 241 3.54 -14.36 3.00
N THR A 242 3.68 -13.43 2.05
CA THR A 242 4.70 -12.38 2.09
C THR A 242 4.55 -11.50 3.33
N ASN A 243 3.34 -11.06 3.64
CA ASN A 243 3.05 -10.20 4.78
C ASN A 243 3.41 -10.89 6.11
N ARG A 244 3.13 -12.19 6.25
CA ARG A 244 3.60 -12.98 7.42
C ARG A 244 5.11 -12.98 7.53
N TRP A 245 5.81 -13.17 6.42
CA TRP A 245 7.27 -13.10 6.39
C TRP A 245 7.78 -11.71 6.78
N VAL A 246 7.27 -10.63 6.18
CA VAL A 246 7.68 -9.24 6.50
C VAL A 246 7.47 -8.93 7.98
N ASN A 247 6.33 -9.32 8.55
CA ASN A 247 6.01 -9.07 9.96
C ASN A 247 6.99 -9.74 10.93
N THR A 248 7.60 -10.87 10.54
CA THR A 248 8.49 -11.67 11.40
C THR A 248 9.98 -11.54 11.05
N HIS A 249 10.31 -11.04 9.83
CA HIS A 249 11.70 -10.92 9.34
C HIS A 249 12.08 -9.46 9.10
N ARG A 250 12.00 -8.64 10.16
CA ARG A 250 12.20 -7.19 10.07
C ARG A 250 13.57 -6.79 9.53
N ALA A 251 14.63 -7.48 9.92
CA ALA A 251 15.99 -7.21 9.45
C ALA A 251 16.17 -7.50 7.95
N ASP A 252 15.63 -8.63 7.48
CA ASP A 252 15.74 -9.03 6.08
C ASP A 252 14.87 -8.14 5.19
N SER A 253 13.64 -7.84 5.62
CA SER A 253 12.74 -6.94 4.90
C SER A 253 13.27 -5.51 4.81
N ALA A 254 14.08 -5.06 5.76
CA ALA A 254 14.76 -3.77 5.68
C ALA A 254 15.71 -3.66 4.47
N THR A 255 16.32 -4.77 4.04
CA THR A 255 17.15 -4.79 2.83
C THR A 255 16.31 -4.52 1.57
N VAL A 256 15.14 -5.13 1.49
CA VAL A 256 14.20 -4.90 0.37
C VAL A 256 13.66 -3.47 0.42
N GLU A 257 13.30 -2.98 1.60
CA GLU A 257 12.90 -1.59 1.82
C GLU A 257 13.93 -0.61 1.27
N SER A 258 15.18 -0.74 1.72
CA SER A 258 16.31 0.10 1.25
C SER A 258 16.51 0.03 -0.27
N LYS A 259 16.36 -1.17 -0.86
CA LYS A 259 16.50 -1.38 -2.31
C LYS A 259 15.46 -0.58 -3.11
N PHE A 260 14.19 -0.59 -2.67
CA PHE A 260 13.09 0.05 -3.38
C PHE A 260 12.95 1.54 -3.06
N THR A 261 13.10 1.93 -1.79
CA THR A 261 12.91 3.31 -1.33
C THR A 261 14.17 4.17 -1.47
N LYS A 262 15.34 3.56 -1.70
CA LYS A 262 16.67 4.20 -1.69
C LYS A 262 17.08 4.78 -0.32
N LEU A 263 16.42 4.37 0.75
CA LEU A 263 16.81 4.73 2.10
C LEU A 263 18.13 4.06 2.51
N PRO A 264 18.94 4.71 3.35
CA PRO A 264 20.06 4.04 4.01
C PRO A 264 19.57 2.80 4.77
N ILE A 265 20.28 1.68 4.63
CA ILE A 265 19.89 0.40 5.24
C ILE A 265 19.72 0.50 6.75
N GLU A 266 20.56 1.29 7.42
CA GLU A 266 20.48 1.48 8.88
C GLU A 266 19.19 2.23 9.28
N THR A 267 18.72 3.16 8.47
CA THR A 267 17.42 3.81 8.65
C THR A 267 16.29 2.79 8.54
N ALA A 268 16.29 1.98 7.47
CA ALA A 268 15.27 0.95 7.26
C ALA A 268 15.26 -0.13 8.37
N ARG A 269 16.42 -0.41 9.00
CA ARG A 269 16.54 -1.37 10.12
C ARG A 269 16.03 -0.83 11.45
N THR A 270 16.15 0.48 11.67
CA THR A 270 15.89 1.11 12.98
C THR A 270 14.59 1.89 13.05
N MET A 271 14.00 2.27 11.92
CA MET A 271 12.71 2.97 11.88
C MET A 271 11.56 2.07 12.34
N ALA A 272 10.45 2.68 12.78
CA ALA A 272 9.21 1.96 13.00
C ALA A 272 8.70 1.39 11.66
N ARG A 273 8.24 0.15 11.68
CA ARG A 273 7.77 -0.56 10.47
C ARG A 273 6.28 -0.86 10.59
N ASN A 274 5.59 -0.72 9.48
CA ASN A 274 4.17 -1.05 9.41
C ASN A 274 3.89 -2.53 9.73
N THR A 275 2.68 -2.80 10.20
CA THR A 275 2.15 -4.15 10.33
C THR A 275 1.34 -4.49 9.07
N PHE A 276 1.67 -5.61 8.44
CA PHE A 276 0.99 -6.04 7.23
C PHE A 276 -0.12 -7.05 7.55
N ALA A 277 -1.26 -6.91 6.87
CA ALA A 277 -2.42 -7.79 7.04
C ALA A 277 -2.09 -9.21 6.55
N THR A 278 -2.52 -10.23 7.31
CA THR A 278 -2.30 -11.64 6.98
C THR A 278 -3.56 -12.36 6.50
N ASN A 279 -4.66 -11.64 6.45
CA ASN A 279 -5.98 -12.05 5.93
C ASN A 279 -6.78 -10.83 5.51
N PHE A 280 -7.95 -11.03 4.92
CA PHE A 280 -8.90 -9.96 4.62
C PHE A 280 -10.04 -9.96 5.64
N ASP A 281 -10.16 -8.87 6.37
CA ASP A 281 -11.27 -8.59 7.27
C ASP A 281 -11.97 -7.30 6.84
N PRO A 282 -13.13 -7.37 6.17
CA PRO A 282 -13.87 -6.19 5.73
C PRO A 282 -14.28 -5.24 6.86
N SER A 283 -14.36 -5.70 8.11
CA SER A 283 -14.72 -4.85 9.25
C SER A 283 -13.68 -3.75 9.50
N LEU A 284 -12.42 -4.00 9.15
CA LEU A 284 -11.30 -3.05 9.27
C LEU A 284 -11.35 -1.91 8.23
N ILE A 285 -12.27 -1.96 7.27
CA ILE A 285 -12.56 -0.86 6.34
C ILE A 285 -13.44 0.21 7.01
N SER A 286 -14.39 -0.22 7.84
CA SER A 286 -15.43 0.66 8.41
C SER A 286 -14.88 1.88 9.14
N PRO A 287 -13.86 1.81 10.03
CA PRO A 287 -13.34 2.97 10.72
C PRO A 287 -12.81 4.05 9.77
N VAL A 288 -12.25 3.65 8.62
CA VAL A 288 -11.75 4.57 7.60
C VAL A 288 -12.90 5.27 6.88
N LEU A 289 -13.98 4.54 6.56
CA LEU A 289 -15.16 5.11 5.92
C LEU A 289 -15.91 6.07 6.86
N ASP A 290 -16.01 5.73 8.14
CA ASP A 290 -16.68 6.55 9.15
C ASP A 290 -15.97 7.90 9.32
N ILE A 291 -14.63 7.88 9.41
CA ILE A 291 -13.86 9.13 9.51
C ILE A 291 -13.92 9.92 8.19
N GLY A 292 -13.91 9.24 7.05
CA GLY A 292 -14.05 9.86 5.74
C GLY A 292 -15.38 10.59 5.57
N ALA A 293 -16.48 9.98 6.01
CA ALA A 293 -17.80 10.62 6.00
C ALA A 293 -17.88 11.81 6.97
N ARG A 294 -17.33 11.65 8.18
CA ARG A 294 -17.30 12.73 9.20
C ARG A 294 -16.58 13.99 8.73
N TYR A 295 -15.51 13.84 7.97
CA TYR A 295 -14.70 14.96 7.49
C TYR A 295 -14.92 15.28 6.00
N ASN A 296 -16.03 14.82 5.42
CA ASN A 296 -16.45 15.11 4.05
C ASN A 296 -15.38 14.75 3.00
N LEU A 297 -14.65 13.65 3.23
CA LEU A 297 -13.73 13.08 2.24
C LEU A 297 -14.44 12.14 1.25
N ILE A 298 -15.64 11.71 1.62
CA ILE A 298 -16.58 10.96 0.77
C ILE A 298 -17.94 11.64 0.83
N ASP A 299 -18.63 11.73 -0.32
CA ASP A 299 -19.85 12.53 -0.47
C ASP A 299 -21.09 11.87 0.19
N ARG A 300 -21.00 10.59 0.52
CA ARG A 300 -22.05 9.86 1.28
C ARG A 300 -21.43 8.75 2.10
N VAL A 301 -22.17 8.28 3.08
CA VAL A 301 -21.81 7.08 3.86
C VAL A 301 -21.80 5.86 2.94
N VAL A 302 -20.72 5.11 2.97
CA VAL A 302 -20.51 3.84 2.24
C VAL A 302 -20.25 2.75 3.26
N ARG A 303 -20.92 1.61 3.12
CA ARG A 303 -20.64 0.44 3.97
C ARG A 303 -19.46 -0.34 3.42
N ALA A 304 -18.68 -0.95 4.28
CA ALA A 304 -17.55 -1.79 3.89
C ALA A 304 -17.94 -2.88 2.88
N SER A 305 -19.13 -3.48 3.03
CA SER A 305 -19.67 -4.51 2.12
C SER A 305 -19.97 -4.01 0.69
N GLU A 306 -20.12 -2.69 0.49
CA GLU A 306 -20.37 -2.12 -0.83
C GLU A 306 -19.08 -2.05 -1.67
N ILE A 307 -17.93 -1.94 -1.00
CA ILE A 307 -16.60 -1.81 -1.66
C ILE A 307 -15.72 -3.04 -1.48
N ALA A 308 -16.01 -3.93 -0.55
CA ALA A 308 -15.30 -5.19 -0.39
C ALA A 308 -15.70 -6.21 -1.50
N TYR A 309 -14.74 -7.01 -1.93
CA TYR A 309 -14.90 -8.11 -2.87
C TYR A 309 -14.06 -9.30 -2.39
N PRO A 310 -14.51 -10.07 -1.41
CA PRO A 310 -13.79 -11.26 -0.93
C PRO A 310 -13.57 -12.27 -2.07
N VAL A 311 -12.33 -12.72 -2.26
CA VAL A 311 -11.93 -13.66 -3.30
C VAL A 311 -11.67 -15.07 -2.76
#